data_334297c98c75347a0dcbb3203c4157a6
#
_entry.id   334297c98c75347a0dcbb3203c4157a6
#
_cell.length_a   1.000
_cell.length_b   1.000
_cell.length_c   1.000
_cell.angle_alpha   90.00
_cell.angle_beta   90.00
_cell.angle_gamma   90.00
#
_symmetry.space_group_name_H-M   'P 1'
#
loop_
_entity.id
_entity.type
_entity.pdbx_description
1 polymer ?
#
loop_
_entity_poly.entity_id
_entity_poly.type
_entity_poly.pdbx_seq_one_letter_code
_entity_poly.pdbx_strand_id
1 'polypeptide(L)'
;MRGEHSEVVLSVIVPVYDQASVIAENVRVISERVAAGLEGDFEVIVVSDGSGDGTVERVLESELRGVRVLYYDRNLGKGYAVKTGAREARGRWIGFVDADLDLDPAALPGFVATAEREGLDFVVGSKRHPDSKVHYPASRIFPSWLYQQLVRVLFHLDVRDTQVGLKVFRREVAENVLPLLLVKRYAFDVELLAVARVLGYGRIKEMPIVLDYRFTGSGVRSLAVAHALLDTFAIFYRLRILGYYQRRRARSGSLAWATPERFEPTVTVIAQRDIVERRREAEEAEGEILAFLEPGARPSANWLTSTAPFFARARVVAVVTPQMAPAGRTSRERAAASIAESRVGGGSLRFRFTPGAIRLVSDFPASSFLVRRDRFLALDPSTPAEEVVLELGTRGGETVYLPEASVMIPPAPLFLAHLRRISSYGHTRGILVRRRGLSAAHASTIAVIGLFVWALLGWLLILAGPAGLDAWLAVWIAYLTVVAVAAVFGGLRFYSFRVGLFTCAGLPLTHAVYAVSFVSGFASSAGR
;
A
#
# COMPACT_ATOMS: atom_id res chain seq x y z
N MET A 1 24.91 29.58 -18.27
CA MET A 1 23.82 30.10 -17.45
C MET A 1 23.14 28.90 -16.79
N ARG A 2 23.39 28.67 -15.52
CA ARG A 2 22.64 27.66 -14.75
C ARG A 2 21.27 28.27 -14.48
N GLY A 3 20.22 27.72 -15.10
CA GLY A 3 18.87 28.13 -14.78
C GLY A 3 18.63 27.92 -13.30
N GLU A 4 18.31 28.97 -12.58
CA GLU A 4 17.71 28.91 -11.25
C GLU A 4 16.45 28.07 -11.40
N HIS A 5 16.51 26.81 -10.95
CA HIS A 5 15.30 26.04 -10.75
C HIS A 5 14.57 26.73 -9.60
N SER A 6 13.55 27.52 -9.89
CA SER A 6 12.70 28.10 -8.87
C SER A 6 12.12 26.96 -8.01
N GLU A 7 12.10 27.18 -6.72
CA GLU A 7 11.57 26.21 -5.75
C GLU A 7 10.07 26.02 -6.00
N VAL A 8 9.62 24.80 -6.26
CA VAL A 8 8.19 24.51 -6.42
C VAL A 8 7.47 24.81 -5.09
N VAL A 9 6.55 25.76 -5.11
CA VAL A 9 5.78 26.16 -3.93
C VAL A 9 4.72 25.13 -3.58
N LEU A 10 3.96 24.67 -4.58
CA LEU A 10 2.81 23.78 -4.37
C LEU A 10 2.86 22.58 -5.33
N SER A 11 2.73 21.36 -4.79
CA SER A 11 2.39 20.17 -5.57
C SER A 11 0.92 19.84 -5.36
N VAL A 12 0.13 19.83 -6.44
CA VAL A 12 -1.30 19.49 -6.41
C VAL A 12 -1.47 18.04 -6.85
N ILE A 13 -1.94 17.18 -5.96
CA ILE A 13 -2.21 15.78 -6.24
C ILE A 13 -3.67 15.64 -6.66
N VAL A 14 -3.90 14.99 -7.80
CA VAL A 14 -5.24 14.72 -8.36
C VAL A 14 -5.43 13.20 -8.45
N PRO A 15 -5.99 12.55 -7.42
CA PRO A 15 -6.34 11.14 -7.50
C PRO A 15 -7.52 10.93 -8.45
N VAL A 16 -7.39 10.00 -9.40
CA VAL A 16 -8.42 9.72 -10.40
C VAL A 16 -8.65 8.22 -10.56
N TYR A 17 -9.90 7.85 -10.83
CA TYR A 17 -10.30 6.49 -11.16
C TYR A 17 -11.45 6.48 -12.17
N ASP A 18 -11.22 5.88 -13.36
CA ASP A 18 -12.18 5.72 -14.45
C ASP A 18 -12.92 7.02 -14.84
N GLN A 19 -12.16 8.04 -15.31
CA GLN A 19 -12.69 9.34 -15.74
C GLN A 19 -12.15 9.79 -17.12
N ALA A 20 -11.90 8.87 -18.04
CA ALA A 20 -11.31 9.17 -19.35
C ALA A 20 -12.03 10.28 -20.12
N SER A 21 -13.37 10.39 -19.98
CA SER A 21 -14.17 11.36 -20.74
C SER A 21 -13.98 12.81 -20.31
N VAL A 22 -13.50 13.07 -19.09
CA VAL A 22 -13.46 14.42 -18.51
C VAL A 22 -12.11 14.82 -17.93
N ILE A 23 -11.22 13.85 -17.68
CA ILE A 23 -10.02 14.09 -16.88
C ILE A 23 -9.06 15.11 -17.49
N ALA A 24 -8.82 15.08 -18.79
CA ALA A 24 -7.90 16.02 -19.45
C ALA A 24 -8.37 17.46 -19.28
N GLU A 25 -9.66 17.71 -19.47
CA GLU A 25 -10.27 19.04 -19.29
C GLU A 25 -10.26 19.45 -17.81
N ASN A 26 -10.58 18.53 -16.91
CA ASN A 26 -10.60 18.83 -15.47
C ASN A 26 -9.19 19.18 -14.96
N VAL A 27 -8.14 18.47 -15.41
CA VAL A 27 -6.74 18.78 -15.05
C VAL A 27 -6.31 20.12 -15.62
N ARG A 28 -6.74 20.47 -16.85
CA ARG A 28 -6.49 21.80 -17.43
C ARG A 28 -7.11 22.89 -16.55
N VAL A 29 -8.38 22.74 -16.18
CA VAL A 29 -9.10 23.70 -15.30
C VAL A 29 -8.42 23.83 -13.94
N ILE A 30 -7.98 22.69 -13.33
CA ILE A 30 -7.23 22.72 -12.07
C ILE A 30 -5.96 23.54 -12.23
N SER A 31 -5.17 23.27 -13.27
CA SER A 31 -3.92 23.97 -13.52
C SER A 31 -4.12 25.47 -13.73
N GLU A 32 -5.11 25.86 -14.53
CA GLU A 32 -5.41 27.27 -14.81
C GLU A 32 -5.87 28.02 -13.55
N ARG A 33 -6.73 27.42 -12.75
CA ARG A 33 -7.24 28.05 -11.52
C ARG A 33 -6.18 28.18 -10.43
N VAL A 34 -5.27 27.20 -10.33
CA VAL A 34 -4.14 27.31 -9.42
C VAL A 34 -3.16 28.36 -9.90
N ALA A 35 -2.83 28.38 -11.19
CA ALA A 35 -1.92 29.37 -11.78
C ALA A 35 -2.43 30.81 -11.61
N ALA A 36 -3.74 31.04 -11.69
CA ALA A 36 -4.33 32.36 -11.58
C ALA A 36 -4.17 33.01 -10.20
N GLY A 37 -3.94 32.23 -9.14
CA GLY A 37 -3.90 32.76 -7.77
C GLY A 37 -2.65 32.42 -6.97
N LEU A 38 -1.75 31.57 -7.48
CA LEU A 38 -0.53 31.17 -6.78
C LEU A 38 0.66 32.05 -7.18
N GLU A 39 1.33 32.61 -6.21
CA GLU A 39 2.64 33.25 -6.42
C GLU A 39 3.74 32.18 -6.34
N GLY A 40 4.45 31.94 -7.47
CA GLY A 40 5.52 30.96 -7.61
C GLY A 40 5.14 29.70 -8.39
N ASP A 41 6.10 28.79 -8.52
CA ASP A 41 5.95 27.60 -9.35
C ASP A 41 5.13 26.52 -8.66
N PHE A 42 4.37 25.79 -9.46
CA PHE A 42 3.62 24.61 -8.99
C PHE A 42 3.71 23.46 -9.99
N GLU A 43 3.36 22.28 -9.54
CA GLU A 43 3.18 21.09 -10.36
C GLU A 43 1.84 20.43 -10.05
N VAL A 44 1.30 19.73 -11.04
CA VAL A 44 0.12 18.87 -10.87
C VAL A 44 0.55 17.42 -11.07
N ILE A 45 0.19 16.56 -10.12
CA ILE A 45 0.50 15.13 -10.16
C ILE A 45 -0.82 14.38 -10.21
N VAL A 46 -1.17 13.92 -11.41
CA VAL A 46 -2.33 13.05 -11.62
C VAL A 46 -1.95 11.63 -11.24
N VAL A 47 -2.70 11.01 -10.34
CA VAL A 47 -2.46 9.63 -9.91
C VAL A 47 -3.64 8.76 -10.27
N SER A 48 -3.50 7.93 -11.29
CA SER A 48 -4.53 6.97 -11.70
C SER A 48 -4.52 5.75 -10.77
N ASP A 49 -5.63 5.59 -10.03
CA ASP A 49 -5.84 4.50 -9.07
C ASP A 49 -6.37 3.24 -9.76
N GLY A 50 -5.62 2.75 -10.75
CA GLY A 50 -5.95 1.52 -11.47
C GLY A 50 -7.10 1.68 -12.46
N SER A 51 -7.20 2.81 -13.16
CA SER A 51 -8.18 3.04 -14.22
C SER A 51 -7.96 2.10 -15.41
N GLY A 52 -9.03 1.61 -15.98
CA GLY A 52 -9.01 0.71 -17.12
C GLY A 52 -9.73 1.24 -18.37
N ASP A 53 -10.18 2.50 -18.33
CA ASP A 53 -11.04 3.13 -19.34
C ASP A 53 -10.28 4.06 -20.33
N GLY A 54 -8.94 4.14 -20.24
CA GLY A 54 -8.13 5.07 -21.03
C GLY A 54 -7.86 6.43 -20.32
N THR A 55 -8.15 6.54 -19.04
CA THR A 55 -7.90 7.77 -18.24
C THR A 55 -6.44 8.23 -18.33
N VAL A 56 -5.47 7.29 -18.23
CA VAL A 56 -4.03 7.61 -18.25
C VAL A 56 -3.64 8.17 -19.61
N GLU A 57 -4.04 7.49 -20.66
CA GLU A 57 -3.76 7.86 -22.05
C GLU A 57 -4.29 9.26 -22.35
N ARG A 58 -5.50 9.59 -21.91
CA ARG A 58 -6.12 10.90 -22.11
C ARG A 58 -5.35 12.04 -21.45
N VAL A 59 -4.79 11.82 -20.26
CA VAL A 59 -3.96 12.86 -19.61
C VAL A 59 -2.62 12.99 -20.31
N LEU A 60 -1.98 11.90 -20.72
CA LEU A 60 -0.71 11.92 -21.45
C LEU A 60 -0.86 12.60 -22.81
N GLU A 61 -1.94 12.30 -23.56
CA GLU A 61 -2.24 12.93 -24.88
C GLU A 61 -2.52 14.43 -24.77
N SER A 62 -2.90 14.93 -23.59
CA SER A 62 -3.21 16.36 -23.41
C SER A 62 -1.97 17.27 -23.36
N GLU A 63 -0.76 16.69 -23.21
CA GLU A 63 0.54 17.39 -23.18
C GLU A 63 0.56 18.65 -22.29
N LEU A 64 -0.20 18.66 -21.20
CA LEU A 64 -0.31 19.81 -20.29
C LEU A 64 1.04 20.06 -19.58
N ARG A 65 1.52 21.31 -19.67
CA ARG A 65 2.78 21.70 -19.02
C ARG A 65 2.66 21.62 -17.47
N GLY A 66 3.71 21.13 -16.83
CA GLY A 66 3.74 21.03 -15.37
C GLY A 66 2.88 19.90 -14.81
N VAL A 67 2.29 19.05 -15.67
CA VAL A 67 1.50 17.87 -15.27
C VAL A 67 2.35 16.62 -15.38
N ARG A 68 2.39 15.84 -14.31
CA ARG A 68 2.99 14.49 -14.29
C ARG A 68 1.92 13.46 -14.03
N VAL A 69 2.04 12.29 -14.65
CA VAL A 69 1.09 11.18 -14.49
C VAL A 69 1.77 10.00 -13.80
N LEU A 70 1.18 9.54 -12.73
CA LEU A 70 1.55 8.30 -12.05
C LEU A 70 0.40 7.31 -12.17
N TYR A 71 0.71 6.04 -12.34
CA TYR A 71 -0.32 5.01 -12.48
C TYR A 71 0.16 3.64 -12.01
N TYR A 72 -0.80 2.81 -11.68
CA TYR A 72 -0.64 1.37 -11.35
C TYR A 72 -1.93 0.63 -11.71
N ASP A 73 -1.84 -0.67 -11.94
CA ASP A 73 -2.90 -1.47 -12.60
C ASP A 73 -4.05 -1.93 -11.68
N ARG A 74 -4.19 -1.36 -10.46
CA ARG A 74 -5.18 -1.85 -9.51
C ARG A 74 -5.71 -0.77 -8.60
N ASN A 75 -7.04 -0.67 -8.50
CA ASN A 75 -7.66 0.26 -7.55
C ASN A 75 -7.31 -0.11 -6.10
N LEU A 76 -6.57 0.76 -5.44
CA LEU A 76 -6.14 0.65 -4.04
C LEU A 76 -6.84 1.66 -3.13
N GLY A 77 -7.47 2.66 -3.71
CA GLY A 77 -8.25 3.71 -3.05
C GLY A 77 -7.53 5.06 -3.00
N LYS A 78 -8.33 6.12 -2.90
CA LYS A 78 -7.92 7.53 -2.90
C LYS A 78 -6.71 7.81 -1.97
N GLY A 79 -6.74 7.29 -0.74
CA GLY A 79 -5.65 7.52 0.21
C GLY A 79 -4.31 6.94 -0.25
N TYR A 80 -4.33 5.81 -0.96
CA TYR A 80 -3.11 5.27 -1.56
C TYR A 80 -2.61 6.13 -2.72
N ALA A 81 -3.52 6.61 -3.57
CA ALA A 81 -3.18 7.51 -4.67
C ALA A 81 -2.59 8.83 -4.16
N VAL A 82 -3.18 9.43 -3.13
CA VAL A 82 -2.64 10.65 -2.50
C VAL A 82 -1.24 10.40 -1.92
N LYS A 83 -1.01 9.26 -1.25
CA LYS A 83 0.32 8.90 -0.73
C LYS A 83 1.34 8.73 -1.85
N THR A 84 0.96 8.06 -2.94
CA THR A 84 1.82 7.85 -4.12
C THR A 84 2.22 9.19 -4.75
N GLY A 85 1.27 10.09 -4.95
CA GLY A 85 1.54 11.43 -5.47
C GLY A 85 2.40 12.27 -4.52
N ALA A 86 2.10 12.24 -3.23
CA ALA A 86 2.85 13.00 -2.22
C ALA A 86 4.31 12.52 -2.09
N ARG A 87 4.57 11.23 -2.34
CA ARG A 87 5.94 10.68 -2.36
C ARG A 87 6.79 11.31 -3.47
N GLU A 88 6.19 11.57 -4.63
CA GLU A 88 6.86 12.14 -5.81
C GLU A 88 6.78 13.68 -5.87
N ALA A 89 6.04 14.31 -4.96
CA ALA A 89 5.84 15.74 -4.90
C ALA A 89 7.14 16.50 -4.60
N ARG A 90 7.32 17.67 -5.23
CA ARG A 90 8.49 18.55 -5.10
C ARG A 90 8.18 19.86 -4.36
N GLY A 91 6.89 20.21 -4.24
CA GLY A 91 6.43 21.45 -3.64
C GLY A 91 6.70 21.53 -2.14
N ARG A 92 7.00 22.72 -1.63
CA ARG A 92 7.09 23.01 -0.20
C ARG A 92 5.76 22.74 0.51
N TRP A 93 4.67 22.97 -0.18
CA TRP A 93 3.31 22.61 0.20
C TRP A 93 2.80 21.48 -0.68
N ILE A 94 2.04 20.59 -0.10
CA ILE A 94 1.37 19.51 -0.82
C ILE A 94 -0.12 19.68 -0.64
N GLY A 95 -0.83 19.80 -1.75
CA GLY A 95 -2.27 19.85 -1.79
C GLY A 95 -2.84 18.64 -2.51
N PHE A 96 -4.07 18.28 -2.22
CA PHE A 96 -4.82 17.38 -3.08
C PHE A 96 -6.24 17.90 -3.31
N VAL A 97 -6.76 17.60 -4.49
CA VAL A 97 -8.12 17.95 -4.91
C VAL A 97 -8.71 16.78 -5.70
N ASP A 98 -10.01 16.53 -5.50
CA ASP A 98 -10.73 15.51 -6.26
C ASP A 98 -10.84 15.89 -7.74
N ALA A 99 -10.70 14.89 -8.62
CA ALA A 99 -10.61 15.08 -10.07
C ALA A 99 -11.94 15.50 -10.74
N ASP A 100 -13.08 15.44 -10.03
CA ASP A 100 -14.43 15.69 -10.55
C ASP A 100 -14.84 17.18 -10.61
N LEU A 101 -13.99 18.08 -10.07
CA LEU A 101 -14.26 19.52 -9.96
C LEU A 101 -15.53 19.87 -9.14
N ASP A 102 -16.03 18.96 -8.32
CA ASP A 102 -17.08 19.29 -7.37
C ASP A 102 -16.63 20.38 -6.37
N LEU A 103 -15.33 20.39 -6.07
CA LEU A 103 -14.65 21.40 -5.24
C LEU A 103 -13.83 22.34 -6.12
N ASP A 104 -13.99 23.64 -5.91
CA ASP A 104 -13.26 24.65 -6.69
C ASP A 104 -11.76 24.68 -6.31
N PRO A 105 -10.83 24.29 -7.22
CA PRO A 105 -9.39 24.31 -6.97
C PRO A 105 -8.81 25.72 -6.80
N ALA A 106 -9.53 26.77 -7.18
CA ALA A 106 -9.13 28.17 -6.97
C ALA A 106 -8.92 28.55 -5.49
N ALA A 107 -9.40 27.70 -4.55
CA ALA A 107 -9.14 27.89 -3.12
C ALA A 107 -7.70 27.52 -2.70
N LEU A 108 -7.01 26.64 -3.44
CA LEU A 108 -5.68 26.13 -3.07
C LEU A 108 -4.63 27.24 -2.86
N PRO A 109 -4.47 28.24 -3.73
CA PRO A 109 -3.55 29.35 -3.51
C PRO A 109 -3.81 30.10 -2.21
N GLY A 110 -5.07 30.41 -1.92
CA GLY A 110 -5.47 31.05 -0.67
C GLY A 110 -5.18 30.19 0.58
N PHE A 111 -5.27 28.86 0.45
CA PHE A 111 -4.91 27.94 1.52
C PHE A 111 -3.41 27.99 1.79
N VAL A 112 -2.56 27.99 0.75
CA VAL A 112 -1.11 28.12 0.87
C VAL A 112 -0.73 29.45 1.54
N ALA A 113 -1.24 30.56 1.02
CA ALA A 113 -0.97 31.89 1.56
C ALA A 113 -1.38 32.03 3.04
N THR A 114 -2.52 31.45 3.41
CA THR A 114 -2.97 31.42 4.82
C THR A 114 -2.08 30.55 5.69
N ALA A 115 -1.67 29.38 5.18
CA ALA A 115 -0.79 28.47 5.89
C ALA A 115 0.58 29.09 6.17
N GLU A 116 1.13 29.82 5.21
CA GLU A 116 2.40 30.52 5.35
C GLU A 116 2.30 31.69 6.36
N ARG A 117 1.31 32.55 6.17
CA ARG A 117 1.12 33.71 7.03
C ARG A 117 0.93 33.33 8.50
N GLU A 118 0.17 32.26 8.78
CA GLU A 118 -0.19 31.85 10.14
C GLU A 118 0.69 30.69 10.68
N GLY A 119 1.65 30.24 9.90
CA GLY A 119 2.59 29.18 10.30
C GLY A 119 1.90 27.84 10.55
N LEU A 120 0.86 27.47 9.76
CA LEU A 120 0.05 26.29 9.95
C LEU A 120 0.74 25.01 9.44
N ASP A 121 0.32 23.87 9.94
CA ASP A 121 0.72 22.56 9.42
C ASP A 121 -0.24 22.06 8.33
N PHE A 122 -1.55 22.43 8.49
CA PHE A 122 -2.63 22.10 7.55
C PHE A 122 -3.58 23.26 7.33
N VAL A 123 -4.11 23.34 6.12
CA VAL A 123 -5.37 24.04 5.83
C VAL A 123 -6.33 23.04 5.18
N VAL A 124 -7.54 22.98 5.70
CA VAL A 124 -8.58 22.02 5.30
C VAL A 124 -9.79 22.79 4.82
N GLY A 125 -10.30 22.46 3.64
CA GLY A 125 -11.59 22.96 3.20
C GLY A 125 -12.71 22.43 4.10
N SER A 126 -13.71 23.25 4.41
CA SER A 126 -14.83 22.85 5.25
C SER A 126 -16.17 23.26 4.66
N LYS A 127 -17.04 22.27 4.38
CA LYS A 127 -18.44 22.53 3.98
C LYS A 127 -19.24 23.22 5.08
N ARG A 128 -18.74 23.22 6.30
CA ARG A 128 -19.38 23.77 7.50
C ARG A 128 -18.83 25.13 7.93
N HIS A 129 -17.90 25.65 7.16
CA HIS A 129 -17.44 27.03 7.37
C HIS A 129 -18.58 27.99 7.04
N PRO A 130 -18.82 29.07 7.84
CA PRO A 130 -19.93 29.99 7.60
C PRO A 130 -19.94 30.58 6.19
N ASP A 131 -18.79 30.86 5.63
CA ASP A 131 -18.63 31.49 4.31
C ASP A 131 -18.60 30.46 3.15
N SER A 132 -18.77 29.17 3.44
CA SER A 132 -18.81 28.16 2.39
C SER A 132 -20.09 28.20 1.59
N LYS A 133 -19.98 28.15 0.27
CA LYS A 133 -21.11 28.06 -0.66
C LYS A 133 -21.29 26.57 -1.05
N VAL A 134 -22.30 25.94 -0.48
CA VAL A 134 -22.49 24.49 -0.58
C VAL A 134 -23.89 24.18 -1.11
N HIS A 135 -23.94 23.59 -2.30
CA HIS A 135 -25.13 22.97 -2.85
C HIS A 135 -25.09 21.46 -2.60
N TYR A 136 -25.72 20.99 -1.50
CA TYR A 136 -25.59 19.61 -1.04
C TYR A 136 -26.96 19.02 -0.66
N PRO A 137 -27.30 17.79 -1.11
CA PRO A 137 -28.61 17.19 -0.83
C PRO A 137 -28.82 16.99 0.68
N ALA A 138 -30.00 17.42 1.16
CA ALA A 138 -30.38 17.36 2.57
C ALA A 138 -30.29 15.95 3.18
N SER A 139 -30.57 14.91 2.38
CA SER A 139 -30.47 13.49 2.79
C SER A 139 -29.07 13.05 3.21
N ARG A 140 -28.02 13.77 2.81
CA ARG A 140 -26.64 13.47 3.15
C ARG A 140 -26.11 14.27 4.35
N ILE A 141 -26.83 15.33 4.76
CA ILE A 141 -26.39 16.21 5.84
C ILE A 141 -26.34 15.46 7.17
N PHE A 142 -27.41 14.75 7.52
CA PHE A 142 -27.51 14.06 8.82
C PHE A 142 -26.51 12.91 8.98
N PRO A 143 -26.37 11.95 8.03
CA PRO A 143 -25.35 10.90 8.14
C PRO A 143 -23.92 11.45 8.21
N SER A 144 -23.61 12.49 7.43
CA SER A 144 -22.31 13.16 7.46
C SER A 144 -22.06 13.86 8.80
N TRP A 145 -23.09 14.48 9.39
CA TRP A 145 -22.98 15.11 10.70
C TRP A 145 -22.74 14.07 11.80
N LEU A 146 -23.49 12.97 11.81
CA LEU A 146 -23.35 11.90 12.81
C LEU A 146 -21.94 11.28 12.75
N TYR A 147 -21.46 10.99 11.55
CA TYR A 147 -20.10 10.47 11.36
C TYR A 147 -19.04 11.44 11.88
N GLN A 148 -19.21 12.74 11.63
CA GLN A 148 -18.27 13.76 12.10
C GLN A 148 -18.29 13.89 13.63
N GLN A 149 -19.46 13.77 14.30
CA GLN A 149 -19.50 13.73 15.77
C GLN A 149 -18.74 12.52 16.31
N LEU A 150 -18.92 11.34 15.70
CA LEU A 150 -18.14 10.15 16.06
C LEU A 150 -16.63 10.40 15.95
N VAL A 151 -16.16 10.94 14.83
CA VAL A 151 -14.74 11.27 14.60
C VAL A 151 -14.24 12.27 15.65
N ARG A 152 -15.02 13.29 15.96
CA ARG A 152 -14.67 14.32 16.96
C ARG A 152 -14.51 13.72 18.35
N VAL A 153 -15.42 12.85 18.76
CA VAL A 153 -15.37 12.16 20.07
C VAL A 153 -14.17 11.22 20.14
N LEU A 154 -13.91 10.43 19.11
CA LEU A 154 -12.85 9.42 19.12
C LEU A 154 -11.45 10.04 19.06
N PHE A 155 -11.25 11.10 18.28
CA PHE A 155 -9.91 11.65 17.97
C PHE A 155 -9.65 13.04 18.56
N HIS A 156 -10.67 13.70 19.13
CA HIS A 156 -10.60 15.05 19.70
C HIS A 156 -10.08 16.09 18.68
N LEU A 157 -10.46 15.90 17.39
CA LEU A 157 -10.09 16.83 16.33
C LEU A 157 -10.98 18.09 16.40
N ASP A 158 -10.34 19.27 16.46
CA ASP A 158 -11.03 20.56 16.42
C ASP A 158 -11.34 21.00 14.99
N VAL A 159 -11.71 20.04 14.13
CA VAL A 159 -12.07 20.23 12.73
C VAL A 159 -13.52 19.80 12.55
N ARG A 160 -14.32 20.67 11.91
CA ARG A 160 -15.77 20.45 11.68
C ARG A 160 -16.03 19.55 10.48
N ASP A 161 -15.11 19.47 9.53
CA ASP A 161 -15.21 18.64 8.35
C ASP A 161 -13.88 18.00 7.98
N THR A 162 -13.72 16.72 8.32
CA THR A 162 -12.48 16.00 8.06
C THR A 162 -12.38 15.37 6.68
N GLN A 163 -13.51 15.25 5.94
CA GLN A 163 -13.57 14.43 4.72
C GLN A 163 -13.67 15.22 3.41
N VAL A 164 -13.49 16.54 3.44
CA VAL A 164 -13.44 17.34 2.21
C VAL A 164 -12.21 16.99 1.38
N GLY A 165 -12.41 16.76 0.10
CA GLY A 165 -11.37 16.41 -0.85
C GLY A 165 -10.46 17.58 -1.27
N LEU A 166 -10.33 18.62 -0.44
CA LEU A 166 -9.49 19.79 -0.68
C LEU A 166 -8.69 20.11 0.59
N LYS A 167 -7.41 19.84 0.58
CA LYS A 167 -6.49 20.06 1.71
C LYS A 167 -5.12 20.48 1.22
N VAL A 168 -4.43 21.28 2.03
CA VAL A 168 -3.02 21.64 1.85
C VAL A 168 -2.29 21.36 3.16
N PHE A 169 -1.08 20.83 3.09
CA PHE A 169 -0.22 20.57 4.24
C PHE A 169 1.25 20.70 3.88
N ARG A 170 2.09 20.94 4.88
CA ARG A 170 3.54 21.08 4.70
C ARG A 170 4.16 19.79 4.19
N ARG A 171 5.22 19.90 3.41
CA ARG A 171 6.06 18.76 3.00
C ARG A 171 6.50 17.92 4.19
N GLU A 172 6.92 18.54 5.29
CA GLU A 172 7.35 17.85 6.50
C GLU A 172 6.27 16.92 7.07
N VAL A 173 5.00 17.31 6.98
CA VAL A 173 3.87 16.45 7.34
C VAL A 173 3.79 15.24 6.41
N ALA A 174 3.92 15.45 5.09
CA ALA A 174 3.93 14.34 4.14
C ALA A 174 5.03 13.33 4.46
N GLU A 175 6.24 13.80 4.71
CA GLU A 175 7.41 12.96 4.95
C GLU A 175 7.33 12.16 6.26
N ASN A 176 6.73 12.74 7.31
CA ASN A 176 6.71 12.12 8.64
C ASN A 176 5.42 11.39 8.98
N VAL A 177 4.28 11.75 8.36
CA VAL A 177 2.97 11.20 8.68
C VAL A 177 2.52 10.18 7.65
N LEU A 178 2.55 10.52 6.35
CA LEU A 178 1.99 9.65 5.31
C LEU A 178 2.61 8.25 5.26
N PRO A 179 3.93 8.05 5.49
CA PRO A 179 4.54 6.72 5.50
C PRO A 179 3.96 5.77 6.56
N LEU A 180 3.37 6.33 7.62
CA LEU A 180 2.81 5.57 8.74
C LEU A 180 1.36 5.15 8.53
N LEU A 181 0.62 5.82 7.62
CA LEU A 181 -0.80 5.59 7.40
C LEU A 181 -1.08 4.26 6.73
N LEU A 182 -2.14 3.60 7.17
CA LEU A 182 -2.54 2.27 6.72
C LEU A 182 -3.86 2.27 5.96
N VAL A 183 -4.73 3.23 6.21
CA VAL A 183 -6.02 3.34 5.52
C VAL A 183 -5.80 3.89 4.11
N LYS A 184 -6.47 3.26 3.14
CA LYS A 184 -6.29 3.57 1.72
C LYS A 184 -7.52 4.19 1.08
N ARG A 185 -8.67 4.10 1.75
CA ARG A 185 -9.97 4.48 1.20
C ARG A 185 -10.59 5.63 2.01
N TYR A 186 -11.87 5.56 2.28
CA TYR A 186 -12.71 6.65 2.81
C TYR A 186 -12.26 7.28 4.14
N ALA A 187 -11.71 6.50 5.08
CA ALA A 187 -11.26 7.04 6.36
C ALA A 187 -9.79 7.53 6.34
N PHE A 188 -9.15 7.60 5.18
CA PHE A 188 -7.78 8.11 5.02
C PHE A 188 -7.62 9.54 5.57
N ASP A 189 -8.56 10.41 5.24
CA ASP A 189 -8.56 11.81 5.70
C ASP A 189 -8.60 11.93 7.23
N VAL A 190 -9.37 11.06 7.88
CA VAL A 190 -9.43 10.98 9.36
C VAL A 190 -8.12 10.47 9.93
N GLU A 191 -7.55 9.40 9.34
CA GLU A 191 -6.25 8.87 9.77
C GLU A 191 -5.15 9.92 9.63
N LEU A 192 -5.11 10.63 8.50
CA LEU A 192 -4.13 11.68 8.23
C LEU A 192 -4.14 12.76 9.33
N LEU A 193 -5.29 13.35 9.60
CA LEU A 193 -5.41 14.43 10.58
C LEU A 193 -5.18 13.94 12.01
N ALA A 194 -5.74 12.79 12.39
CA ALA A 194 -5.60 12.23 13.72
C ALA A 194 -4.16 11.83 14.04
N VAL A 195 -3.46 11.20 13.09
CA VAL A 195 -2.06 10.81 13.25
C VAL A 195 -1.15 12.04 13.26
N ALA A 196 -1.36 12.99 12.36
CA ALA A 196 -0.61 14.24 12.31
C ALA A 196 -0.66 14.97 13.65
N ARG A 197 -1.86 15.15 14.21
CA ARG A 197 -2.03 15.79 15.54
C ARG A 197 -1.23 15.09 16.64
N VAL A 198 -1.30 13.77 16.71
CA VAL A 198 -0.58 12.99 17.74
C VAL A 198 0.93 13.04 17.56
N LEU A 199 1.40 13.28 16.35
CA LEU A 199 2.82 13.43 16.03
C LEU A 199 3.34 14.87 16.14
N GLY A 200 2.49 15.83 16.59
CA GLY A 200 2.87 17.21 16.84
C GLY A 200 2.52 18.20 15.74
N TYR A 201 1.87 17.76 14.64
CA TYR A 201 1.39 18.61 13.55
C TYR A 201 -0.09 18.95 13.76
N GLY A 202 -0.36 19.80 14.74
CA GLY A 202 -1.73 20.09 15.18
C GLY A 202 -2.25 21.48 14.81
N ARG A 203 -1.43 22.33 14.14
CA ARG A 203 -1.86 23.68 13.72
C ARG A 203 -2.69 23.57 12.45
N ILE A 204 -3.98 23.30 12.61
CA ILE A 204 -4.94 23.04 11.54
C ILE A 204 -5.97 24.18 11.50
N LYS A 205 -6.21 24.74 10.33
CA LYS A 205 -7.25 25.75 10.10
C LYS A 205 -8.23 25.27 9.04
N GLU A 206 -9.52 25.51 9.30
CA GLU A 206 -10.57 25.34 8.30
C GLU A 206 -10.76 26.62 7.50
N MET A 207 -10.96 26.46 6.18
CA MET A 207 -11.25 27.57 5.28
C MET A 207 -12.52 27.28 4.45
N PRO A 208 -13.22 28.33 4.00
CA PRO A 208 -14.40 28.17 3.18
C PRO A 208 -14.09 27.55 1.84
N ILE A 209 -15.05 26.83 1.28
CA ILE A 209 -15.01 26.23 -0.04
C ILE A 209 -16.28 26.54 -0.84
N VAL A 210 -16.16 26.45 -2.15
CA VAL A 210 -17.28 26.37 -3.06
C VAL A 210 -17.45 24.91 -3.47
N LEU A 211 -18.62 24.34 -3.18
CA LEU A 211 -18.99 22.98 -3.56
C LEU A 211 -20.18 23.06 -4.51
N ASP A 212 -19.95 22.72 -5.77
CA ASP A 212 -20.98 22.57 -6.79
C ASP A 212 -21.13 21.09 -7.13
N TYR A 213 -22.02 20.42 -6.41
CA TYR A 213 -22.18 18.98 -6.51
C TYR A 213 -22.81 18.60 -7.85
N ARG A 214 -21.99 18.13 -8.79
CA ARG A 214 -22.41 17.60 -10.08
C ARG A 214 -22.84 16.15 -9.90
N PHE A 215 -24.13 15.90 -9.94
CA PHE A 215 -24.72 14.59 -9.67
C PHE A 215 -24.29 13.55 -10.74
N THR A 216 -23.20 12.86 -10.53
CA THR A 216 -22.68 11.78 -11.41
C THR A 216 -23.17 10.39 -10.98
N GLY A 217 -24.31 10.25 -10.31
CA GLY A 217 -24.98 8.97 -10.09
C GLY A 217 -24.30 7.97 -9.12
N SER A 218 -23.13 8.23 -8.58
CA SER A 218 -22.44 7.34 -7.64
C SER A 218 -22.94 7.55 -6.21
N GLY A 219 -24.11 7.01 -5.88
CA GLY A 219 -24.58 6.92 -4.50
C GLY A 219 -23.57 6.16 -3.63
N VAL A 220 -23.24 6.68 -2.44
CA VAL A 220 -22.42 5.96 -1.46
C VAL A 220 -23.13 4.66 -1.11
N ARG A 221 -22.59 3.53 -1.56
CA ARG A 221 -23.16 2.21 -1.28
C ARG A 221 -23.10 1.96 0.23
N SER A 222 -24.12 1.33 0.80
CA SER A 222 -24.20 0.98 2.24
C SER A 222 -22.94 0.27 2.76
N LEU A 223 -22.34 -0.56 1.94
CA LEU A 223 -21.06 -1.22 2.24
C LEU A 223 -19.89 -0.24 2.41
N ALA A 224 -19.88 0.88 1.70
CA ALA A 224 -18.82 1.88 1.83
C ALA A 224 -18.89 2.61 3.19
N VAL A 225 -20.09 2.85 3.69
CA VAL A 225 -20.32 3.42 5.03
C VAL A 225 -19.82 2.45 6.11
N ALA A 226 -20.18 1.17 6.00
CA ALA A 226 -19.71 0.15 6.93
C ALA A 226 -18.17 0.03 6.94
N HIS A 227 -17.54 0.06 5.77
CA HIS A 227 -16.08 0.06 5.68
C HIS A 227 -15.46 1.32 6.30
N ALA A 228 -16.04 2.50 6.08
CA ALA A 228 -15.55 3.73 6.68
C ALA A 228 -15.62 3.70 8.21
N LEU A 229 -16.70 3.15 8.78
CA LEU A 229 -16.84 2.97 10.23
C LEU A 229 -15.81 1.96 10.77
N LEU A 230 -15.66 0.80 10.12
CA LEU A 230 -14.66 -0.20 10.52
C LEU A 230 -13.23 0.36 10.47
N ASP A 231 -12.90 1.10 9.42
CA ASP A 231 -11.60 1.77 9.31
C ASP A 231 -11.42 2.81 10.42
N THR A 232 -12.46 3.57 10.75
CA THR A 232 -12.43 4.58 11.83
C THR A 232 -12.16 3.94 13.18
N PHE A 233 -12.86 2.86 13.53
CA PHE A 233 -12.57 2.11 14.76
C PHE A 233 -11.19 1.46 14.75
N ALA A 234 -10.73 0.97 13.61
CA ALA A 234 -9.38 0.44 13.47
C ALA A 234 -8.30 1.52 13.65
N ILE A 235 -8.53 2.76 13.17
CA ILE A 235 -7.66 3.91 13.44
C ILE A 235 -7.64 4.20 14.94
N PHE A 236 -8.81 4.30 15.59
CA PHE A 236 -8.91 4.55 17.02
C PHE A 236 -8.13 3.51 17.83
N TYR A 237 -8.36 2.22 17.56
CA TYR A 237 -7.65 1.13 18.23
C TYR A 237 -6.13 1.23 18.07
N ARG A 238 -5.64 1.48 16.83
CA ARG A 238 -4.22 1.65 16.57
C ARG A 238 -3.62 2.89 17.26
N LEU A 239 -4.37 3.99 17.27
CA LEU A 239 -3.89 5.27 17.79
C LEU A 239 -3.91 5.31 19.31
N ARG A 240 -5.03 4.95 19.94
CA ARG A 240 -5.29 5.13 21.37
C ARG A 240 -4.93 3.91 22.21
N ILE A 241 -5.21 2.70 21.72
CA ILE A 241 -4.99 1.47 22.50
C ILE A 241 -3.59 0.93 22.24
N LEU A 242 -3.20 0.81 20.96
CA LEU A 242 -1.89 0.23 20.64
C LEU A 242 -0.74 1.25 20.66
N GLY A 243 -0.97 2.56 20.62
CA GLY A 243 0.08 3.55 20.41
C GLY A 243 0.95 3.24 19.16
N TYR A 244 0.33 2.67 18.12
CA TYR A 244 1.02 2.09 16.97
C TYR A 244 1.87 3.12 16.23
N TYR A 245 1.32 4.31 15.96
CA TYR A 245 1.96 5.33 15.13
C TYR A 245 3.18 5.95 15.82
N GLN A 246 3.07 6.22 17.13
CA GLN A 246 4.19 6.77 17.94
C GLN A 246 5.33 5.77 18.04
N ARG A 247 5.00 4.49 18.36
CA ARG A 247 6.02 3.42 18.42
C ARG A 247 6.66 3.18 17.06
N ARG A 248 5.86 3.30 15.99
CA ARG A 248 6.36 3.15 14.63
C ARG A 248 7.31 4.27 14.26
N ARG A 249 6.93 5.54 14.53
CA ARG A 249 7.81 6.70 14.32
C ARG A 249 9.13 6.54 15.06
N ALA A 250 9.10 6.16 16.33
CA ALA A 250 10.31 5.95 17.13
C ALA A 250 11.26 4.89 16.53
N ARG A 251 10.70 3.82 15.94
CA ARG A 251 11.48 2.76 15.26
C ARG A 251 11.90 3.13 13.84
N SER A 252 11.16 3.99 13.17
CA SER A 252 11.34 4.33 11.76
C SER A 252 11.97 5.70 11.56
N GLY A 253 12.53 6.33 12.59
CA GLY A 253 13.11 7.68 12.52
C GLY A 253 14.15 7.87 11.40
N SER A 254 14.76 6.77 10.92
CA SER A 254 15.65 6.75 9.75
C SER A 254 14.94 6.48 8.43
N LEU A 255 13.65 6.15 8.42
CA LEU A 255 12.86 5.75 7.25
C LEU A 255 11.83 6.80 6.81
N ALA A 256 11.92 8.04 7.32
CA ALA A 256 11.14 9.14 6.76
C ALA A 256 11.36 9.23 5.25
N TRP A 257 10.37 9.71 4.50
CA TRP A 257 10.51 9.94 3.07
C TRP A 257 11.56 11.00 2.73
N ALA A 258 12.03 11.77 3.73
CA ALA A 258 13.13 12.69 3.53
C ALA A 258 14.34 11.94 2.97
N THR A 259 14.59 12.15 1.71
CA THR A 259 15.79 11.67 1.03
C THR A 259 16.81 12.78 1.04
N PRO A 260 18.11 12.47 1.17
CA PRO A 260 19.15 13.45 0.89
C PRO A 260 18.93 14.04 -0.50
N GLU A 261 19.13 15.33 -0.63
CA GLU A 261 18.99 16.02 -1.89
C GLU A 261 19.82 15.30 -2.99
N ARG A 262 19.14 14.96 -4.09
CA ARG A 262 19.72 14.51 -5.36
C ARG A 262 20.68 13.31 -5.30
N PHE A 263 20.23 12.19 -4.76
CA PHE A 263 20.90 10.92 -5.05
C PHE A 263 20.22 10.24 -6.25
N GLU A 264 20.88 10.27 -7.41
CA GLU A 264 20.43 9.64 -8.64
C GLU A 264 21.43 8.53 -9.02
N PRO A 265 21.36 7.34 -8.42
CA PRO A 265 22.26 6.25 -8.76
C PRO A 265 21.99 5.72 -10.16
N THR A 266 23.02 5.24 -10.82
CA THR A 266 22.84 4.48 -12.05
C THR A 266 22.17 3.14 -11.75
N VAL A 267 21.06 2.84 -12.44
CA VAL A 267 20.27 1.63 -12.23
C VAL A 267 20.27 0.77 -13.49
N THR A 268 20.67 -0.50 -13.35
CA THR A 268 20.51 -1.50 -14.42
C THR A 268 19.32 -2.40 -14.10
N VAL A 269 18.37 -2.53 -15.04
CA VAL A 269 17.20 -3.40 -14.90
C VAL A 269 17.51 -4.78 -15.50
N ILE A 270 17.31 -5.82 -14.71
CA ILE A 270 17.54 -7.23 -15.08
C ILE A 270 16.22 -8.00 -15.00
N ALA A 271 15.74 -8.51 -16.15
CA ALA A 271 14.46 -9.19 -16.26
C ALA A 271 14.63 -10.69 -16.55
N GLN A 272 15.37 -11.40 -15.71
CA GLN A 272 15.67 -12.81 -15.85
C GLN A 272 15.11 -13.67 -14.71
N ARG A 273 14.64 -14.90 -15.03
CA ARG A 273 14.24 -15.89 -14.03
C ARG A 273 15.38 -16.79 -13.62
N ASP A 274 16.19 -17.19 -14.59
CA ASP A 274 17.29 -18.10 -14.36
C ASP A 274 18.36 -17.45 -13.47
N ILE A 275 18.86 -18.19 -12.49
CA ILE A 275 19.79 -17.67 -11.49
C ILE A 275 21.17 -17.41 -12.10
N VAL A 276 21.59 -18.26 -13.06
CA VAL A 276 22.90 -18.14 -13.73
C VAL A 276 22.91 -16.93 -14.66
N GLU A 277 21.86 -16.80 -15.50
CA GLU A 277 21.71 -15.67 -16.39
C GLU A 277 21.58 -14.35 -15.61
N ARG A 278 20.82 -14.34 -14.51
CA ARG A 278 20.69 -13.18 -13.62
C ARG A 278 22.04 -12.77 -13.04
N ARG A 279 22.88 -13.73 -12.66
CA ARG A 279 24.21 -13.48 -12.12
C ARG A 279 25.13 -12.92 -13.20
N ARG A 280 25.13 -13.51 -14.38
CA ARG A 280 25.93 -13.04 -15.52
C ARG A 280 25.57 -11.59 -15.88
N GLU A 281 24.29 -11.28 -16.06
CA GLU A 281 23.85 -9.92 -16.36
C GLU A 281 24.22 -8.93 -15.23
N ALA A 282 24.19 -9.36 -13.97
CA ALA A 282 24.62 -8.53 -12.84
C ALA A 282 26.14 -8.25 -12.84
N GLU A 283 26.95 -9.18 -13.32
CA GLU A 283 28.40 -9.02 -13.47
C GLU A 283 28.75 -8.04 -14.62
N GLU A 284 28.01 -8.12 -15.71
CA GLU A 284 28.14 -7.24 -16.88
C GLU A 284 27.53 -5.85 -16.68
N ALA A 285 26.67 -5.67 -15.68
CA ALA A 285 25.96 -4.42 -15.43
C ALA A 285 26.91 -3.27 -15.03
N GLU A 286 26.69 -2.09 -15.58
CA GLU A 286 27.44 -0.87 -15.22
C GLU A 286 26.80 -0.12 -14.05
N GLY A 287 25.50 -0.33 -13.78
CA GLY A 287 24.76 0.37 -12.74
C GLY A 287 25.23 0.05 -11.33
N GLU A 288 25.26 1.05 -10.45
CA GLU A 288 25.54 0.88 -9.03
C GLU A 288 24.45 0.06 -8.32
N ILE A 289 23.22 0.17 -8.83
CA ILE A 289 22.04 -0.51 -8.33
C ILE A 289 21.50 -1.44 -9.40
N LEU A 290 21.21 -2.68 -9.01
CA LEU A 290 20.51 -3.66 -9.84
C LEU A 290 19.03 -3.66 -9.47
N ALA A 291 18.17 -3.53 -10.47
CA ALA A 291 16.72 -3.64 -10.33
C ALA A 291 16.25 -4.96 -10.96
N PHE A 292 16.07 -5.99 -10.14
CA PHE A 292 15.55 -7.27 -10.62
C PHE A 292 14.03 -7.18 -10.82
N LEU A 293 13.58 -7.64 -11.98
CA LEU A 293 12.16 -7.68 -12.33
C LEU A 293 11.79 -9.08 -12.82
N GLU A 294 10.76 -9.69 -12.25
CA GLU A 294 10.25 -10.98 -12.73
C GLU A 294 9.69 -10.82 -14.14
N PRO A 295 10.02 -11.70 -15.12
CA PRO A 295 9.49 -11.64 -16.46
C PRO A 295 7.96 -11.61 -16.48
N GLY A 296 7.38 -10.62 -17.18
CA GLY A 296 5.95 -10.37 -17.21
C GLY A 296 5.40 -9.57 -16.02
N ALA A 297 6.26 -9.18 -15.08
CA ALA A 297 5.87 -8.26 -14.03
C ALA A 297 5.78 -6.82 -14.57
N ARG A 298 4.85 -6.03 -14.00
CA ARG A 298 4.63 -4.62 -14.37
C ARG A 298 4.85 -3.74 -13.15
N PRO A 299 5.94 -2.98 -13.12
CA PRO A 299 6.20 -2.02 -12.05
C PRO A 299 5.25 -0.80 -12.18
N SER A 300 4.94 -0.16 -11.05
CA SER A 300 4.27 1.15 -11.06
C SER A 300 5.18 2.22 -11.68
N ALA A 301 4.59 3.27 -12.24
CA ALA A 301 5.33 4.33 -12.93
C ALA A 301 6.42 4.97 -12.06
N ASN A 302 6.21 5.02 -10.74
CA ASN A 302 7.15 5.58 -9.78
C ASN A 302 8.10 4.54 -9.15
N TRP A 303 8.18 3.32 -9.68
CA TRP A 303 8.92 2.24 -8.99
C TRP A 303 10.40 2.58 -8.79
N LEU A 304 11.09 3.05 -9.82
CA LEU A 304 12.51 3.43 -9.72
C LEU A 304 12.70 4.77 -9.00
N THR A 305 11.92 5.79 -9.35
CA THR A 305 12.04 7.14 -8.78
C THR A 305 11.77 7.16 -7.28
N SER A 306 10.85 6.34 -6.80
CA SER A 306 10.55 6.22 -5.37
C SER A 306 11.55 5.36 -4.60
N THR A 307 12.16 4.34 -5.23
CA THR A 307 13.01 3.35 -4.52
C THR A 307 14.50 3.70 -4.54
N ALA A 308 15.03 4.18 -5.67
CA ALA A 308 16.45 4.48 -5.84
C ALA A 308 16.99 5.48 -4.80
N PRO A 309 16.28 6.54 -4.41
CA PRO A 309 16.78 7.50 -3.43
C PRO A 309 17.13 6.91 -2.05
N PHE A 310 16.55 5.77 -1.66
CA PHE A 310 16.89 5.13 -0.38
C PHE A 310 18.35 4.65 -0.32
N PHE A 311 18.97 4.39 -1.45
CA PHE A 311 20.36 3.97 -1.52
C PHE A 311 21.37 5.12 -1.23
N ALA A 312 20.95 6.36 -1.10
CA ALA A 312 21.77 7.43 -0.53
C ALA A 312 22.25 7.10 0.90
N ARG A 313 21.53 6.24 1.59
CA ARG A 313 21.91 5.74 2.92
C ARG A 313 22.80 4.51 2.76
N ALA A 314 24.06 4.62 3.17
CA ALA A 314 25.07 3.55 2.98
C ALA A 314 24.65 2.19 3.60
N ARG A 315 23.84 2.19 4.68
CA ARG A 315 23.34 0.97 5.31
C ARG A 315 22.25 0.26 4.51
N VAL A 316 21.52 1.00 3.64
CA VAL A 316 20.47 0.42 2.80
C VAL A 316 21.14 -0.33 1.65
N VAL A 317 20.99 -1.64 1.67
CA VAL A 317 21.56 -2.55 0.67
C VAL A 317 20.52 -3.06 -0.33
N ALA A 318 19.25 -3.08 0.07
CA ALA A 318 18.14 -3.46 -0.81
C ALA A 318 16.87 -2.66 -0.51
N VAL A 319 16.02 -2.52 -1.52
CA VAL A 319 14.67 -1.96 -1.42
C VAL A 319 13.70 -2.94 -2.05
N VAL A 320 12.66 -3.29 -1.30
CA VAL A 320 11.60 -4.19 -1.74
C VAL A 320 10.25 -3.48 -1.71
N THR A 321 9.36 -3.88 -2.61
CA THR A 321 8.04 -3.29 -2.77
C THR A 321 6.95 -4.36 -2.78
N PRO A 322 5.68 -4.03 -2.54
CA PRO A 322 4.59 -4.99 -2.66
C PRO A 322 4.56 -5.64 -4.05
N GLN A 323 4.42 -6.96 -4.07
CA GLN A 323 4.24 -7.79 -5.26
C GLN A 323 2.76 -8.13 -5.37
N MET A 324 1.98 -7.25 -5.96
CA MET A 324 0.52 -7.35 -5.99
C MET A 324 0.04 -8.15 -7.19
N ALA A 325 -1.10 -8.81 -7.03
CA ALA A 325 -1.81 -9.37 -8.17
C ALA A 325 -2.55 -8.25 -8.93
N PRO A 326 -2.41 -8.14 -10.25
CA PRO A 326 -3.29 -7.31 -11.07
C PRO A 326 -4.75 -7.77 -10.93
N ALA A 327 -5.71 -6.98 -11.42
CA ALA A 327 -7.09 -7.40 -11.50
C ALA A 327 -7.16 -8.68 -12.33
N GLY A 328 -7.23 -9.84 -11.65
CA GLY A 328 -7.16 -11.16 -12.31
C GLY A 328 -8.24 -11.34 -13.36
N ARG A 329 -7.90 -11.96 -14.49
CA ARG A 329 -8.81 -12.21 -15.61
C ARG A 329 -9.83 -13.30 -15.28
N THR A 330 -9.42 -14.33 -14.54
CA THR A 330 -10.25 -15.48 -14.20
C THR A 330 -10.64 -15.52 -12.72
N SER A 331 -11.73 -16.19 -12.39
CA SER A 331 -12.13 -16.39 -10.99
C SER A 331 -11.10 -17.19 -10.18
N ARG A 332 -10.31 -18.07 -10.84
CA ARG A 332 -9.24 -18.82 -10.18
C ARG A 332 -8.04 -17.93 -9.83
N GLU A 333 -7.65 -17.03 -10.70
CA GLU A 333 -6.59 -16.04 -10.42
C GLU A 333 -7.01 -15.09 -9.29
N ARG A 334 -8.26 -14.60 -9.32
CA ARG A 334 -8.80 -13.72 -8.26
C ARG A 334 -8.87 -14.43 -6.92
N ALA A 335 -9.22 -15.71 -6.89
CA ALA A 335 -9.24 -16.50 -5.66
C ALA A 335 -7.82 -16.75 -5.11
N ALA A 336 -6.84 -17.07 -5.96
CA ALA A 336 -5.44 -17.20 -5.55
C ALA A 336 -4.89 -15.88 -4.95
N ALA A 337 -5.20 -14.75 -5.59
CA ALA A 337 -4.87 -13.42 -5.05
C ALA A 337 -5.56 -13.17 -3.70
N SER A 338 -6.86 -13.49 -3.57
CA SER A 338 -7.61 -13.35 -2.33
C SER A 338 -6.97 -14.14 -1.17
N ILE A 339 -6.54 -15.38 -1.45
CA ILE A 339 -5.84 -16.23 -0.46
C ILE A 339 -4.53 -15.56 -0.03
N ALA A 340 -3.66 -15.18 -0.97
CA ALA A 340 -2.36 -14.57 -0.67
C ALA A 340 -2.47 -13.25 0.11
N GLU A 341 -3.51 -12.46 -0.16
CA GLU A 341 -3.75 -11.18 0.47
C GLU A 341 -4.55 -11.27 1.79
N SER A 342 -5.11 -12.43 2.11
CA SER A 342 -5.79 -12.67 3.38
C SER A 342 -4.79 -12.80 4.54
N ARG A 343 -5.24 -12.55 5.78
CA ARG A 343 -4.40 -12.79 6.96
C ARG A 343 -4.12 -14.27 7.17
N VAL A 344 -5.02 -15.11 6.70
CA VAL A 344 -4.97 -16.56 6.92
C VAL A 344 -4.05 -17.23 5.90
N GLY A 345 -4.12 -16.81 4.62
CA GLY A 345 -3.28 -17.39 3.57
C GLY A 345 -1.91 -16.72 3.43
N GLY A 346 -1.82 -15.38 3.57
CA GLY A 346 -0.55 -14.64 3.49
C GLY A 346 0.24 -14.57 4.79
N GLY A 347 -0.43 -14.84 5.92
CA GLY A 347 0.20 -14.87 7.24
C GLY A 347 0.99 -13.62 7.60
N SER A 348 2.14 -13.79 8.23
CA SER A 348 3.07 -12.72 8.62
C SER A 348 3.66 -11.97 7.42
N LEU A 349 3.72 -12.60 6.24
CA LEU A 349 4.25 -12.03 5.00
C LEU A 349 3.17 -11.43 4.08
N ARG A 350 1.94 -11.27 4.57
CA ARG A 350 0.82 -10.67 3.81
C ARG A 350 1.17 -9.31 3.20
N PHE A 351 2.04 -8.53 3.84
CA PHE A 351 2.47 -7.23 3.34
C PHE A 351 3.23 -7.30 2.00
N ARG A 352 3.66 -8.49 1.56
CA ARG A 352 4.17 -8.71 0.19
C ARG A 352 3.10 -8.48 -0.86
N PHE A 353 1.85 -8.76 -0.54
CA PHE A 353 0.72 -8.76 -1.48
C PHE A 353 -0.23 -7.58 -1.26
N THR A 354 -0.13 -6.91 -0.14
CA THR A 354 -0.95 -5.73 0.22
C THR A 354 -0.08 -4.62 0.78
N PRO A 355 -0.08 -3.42 0.17
CA PRO A 355 0.69 -2.30 0.69
C PRO A 355 0.36 -2.03 2.16
N GLY A 356 1.39 -1.86 2.97
CA GLY A 356 1.32 -1.53 4.40
C GLY A 356 1.96 -0.18 4.71
N ALA A 357 2.64 -0.08 5.85
CA ALA A 357 3.50 1.06 6.16
C ALA A 357 4.95 0.73 5.84
N ILE A 358 5.75 1.76 5.52
CA ILE A 358 7.20 1.65 5.34
C ILE A 358 7.86 0.97 6.54
N ARG A 359 8.83 0.11 6.32
CA ARG A 359 9.55 -0.62 7.39
C ARG A 359 10.88 -1.17 6.92
N LEU A 360 11.78 -1.48 7.86
CA LEU A 360 12.88 -2.40 7.64
C LEU A 360 12.35 -3.83 7.68
N VAL A 361 12.86 -4.68 6.79
CA VAL A 361 12.53 -6.09 6.72
C VAL A 361 13.82 -6.91 6.67
N SER A 362 13.83 -8.01 7.42
CA SER A 362 14.94 -8.97 7.43
C SER A 362 14.65 -10.20 6.57
N ASP A 363 13.38 -10.43 6.25
CA ASP A 363 12.93 -11.55 5.44
C ASP A 363 11.81 -11.08 4.52
N PHE A 364 12.09 -11.08 3.23
CA PHE A 364 11.13 -10.73 2.19
C PHE A 364 11.44 -11.55 0.93
N PRO A 365 10.80 -12.70 0.77
CA PRO A 365 11.02 -13.52 -0.42
C PRO A 365 10.49 -12.79 -1.67
N ALA A 366 11.38 -12.08 -2.36
CA ALA A 366 11.07 -11.27 -3.52
C ALA A 366 11.63 -11.87 -4.80
N SER A 367 10.85 -11.80 -5.88
CA SER A 367 11.31 -12.01 -7.24
C SER A 367 11.65 -10.71 -7.97
N SER A 368 11.12 -9.59 -7.46
CA SER A 368 11.36 -8.23 -7.99
C SER A 368 11.77 -7.31 -6.84
N PHE A 369 12.95 -6.71 -6.93
CA PHE A 369 13.54 -5.86 -5.90
C PHE A 369 14.74 -5.09 -6.44
N LEU A 370 15.17 -4.05 -5.71
CA LEU A 370 16.40 -3.33 -6.00
C LEU A 370 17.47 -3.69 -4.96
N VAL A 371 18.74 -3.75 -5.40
CA VAL A 371 19.87 -4.12 -4.54
C VAL A 371 21.15 -3.41 -5.00
N ARG A 372 22.05 -3.08 -4.08
CA ARG A 372 23.39 -2.62 -4.43
C ARG A 372 24.15 -3.73 -5.16
N ARG A 373 24.73 -3.38 -6.31
CA ARG A 373 25.45 -4.34 -7.16
C ARG A 373 26.60 -5.04 -6.40
N ASP A 374 27.45 -4.29 -5.69
CA ASP A 374 28.57 -4.83 -4.90
C ASP A 374 28.10 -5.83 -3.86
N ARG A 375 26.99 -5.55 -3.17
CA ARG A 375 26.41 -6.42 -2.15
C ARG A 375 25.80 -7.69 -2.73
N PHE A 376 25.15 -7.58 -3.88
CA PHE A 376 24.61 -8.74 -4.59
C PHE A 376 25.73 -9.65 -5.09
N LEU A 377 26.75 -9.07 -5.71
CA LEU A 377 27.90 -9.84 -6.23
C LEU A 377 28.74 -10.51 -5.13
N ALA A 378 28.70 -10.00 -3.91
CA ALA A 378 29.33 -10.63 -2.75
C ALA A 378 28.58 -11.86 -2.20
N LEU A 379 27.32 -12.10 -2.63
CA LEU A 379 26.58 -13.31 -2.25
C LEU A 379 27.07 -14.53 -3.00
N ASP A 380 26.76 -15.72 -2.46
CA ASP A 380 26.97 -16.98 -3.16
C ASP A 380 26.21 -16.96 -4.51
N PRO A 381 26.86 -17.29 -5.64
CA PRO A 381 26.20 -17.30 -6.95
C PRO A 381 24.96 -18.19 -7.03
N SER A 382 24.87 -19.23 -6.20
CA SER A 382 23.72 -20.14 -6.13
C SER A 382 22.57 -19.63 -5.26
N THR A 383 22.69 -18.42 -4.65
CA THR A 383 21.65 -17.86 -3.77
C THR A 383 20.35 -17.61 -4.54
N PRO A 384 19.24 -18.28 -4.18
CA PRO A 384 17.96 -18.05 -4.83
C PRO A 384 17.50 -16.60 -4.63
N ALA A 385 16.82 -16.02 -5.62
CA ALA A 385 16.30 -14.64 -5.54
C ALA A 385 15.46 -14.39 -4.27
N GLU A 386 14.70 -15.38 -3.86
CA GLU A 386 13.83 -15.32 -2.69
C GLU A 386 14.59 -15.27 -1.35
N GLU A 387 15.88 -15.65 -1.34
CA GLU A 387 16.74 -15.65 -0.17
C GLU A 387 17.70 -14.44 -0.13
N VAL A 388 17.84 -13.69 -1.22
CA VAL A 388 18.79 -12.56 -1.33
C VAL A 388 18.60 -11.57 -0.19
N VAL A 389 17.36 -11.13 0.06
CA VAL A 389 17.06 -10.15 1.13
C VAL A 389 17.47 -10.66 2.51
N LEU A 390 17.23 -11.93 2.76
CA LEU A 390 17.58 -12.57 4.03
C LEU A 390 19.11 -12.68 4.19
N GLU A 391 19.81 -13.08 3.12
CA GLU A 391 21.28 -13.18 3.12
C GLU A 391 21.95 -11.82 3.33
N LEU A 392 21.45 -10.77 2.69
CA LEU A 392 21.94 -9.40 2.89
C LEU A 392 21.73 -8.95 4.33
N GLY A 393 20.58 -9.27 4.93
CA GLY A 393 20.27 -8.93 6.34
C GLY A 393 21.23 -9.59 7.33
N THR A 394 21.64 -10.84 7.10
CA THR A 394 22.62 -11.54 7.97
C THR A 394 24.03 -10.93 7.91
N ARG A 395 24.34 -10.21 6.84
CA ARG A 395 25.61 -9.49 6.66
C ARG A 395 25.54 -8.03 7.15
N GLY A 396 24.53 -7.69 7.95
CA GLY A 396 24.36 -6.37 8.56
C GLY A 396 23.79 -5.31 7.61
N GLY A 397 23.31 -5.68 6.44
CA GLY A 397 22.63 -4.76 5.51
C GLY A 397 21.16 -4.51 5.89
N GLU A 398 20.70 -3.28 5.69
CA GLU A 398 19.30 -2.90 5.89
C GLU A 398 18.51 -3.05 4.59
N THR A 399 17.36 -3.70 4.65
CA THR A 399 16.40 -3.74 3.54
C THR A 399 15.17 -2.92 3.88
N VAL A 400 14.84 -1.95 3.02
CA VAL A 400 13.66 -1.10 3.15
C VAL A 400 12.49 -1.71 2.38
N TYR A 401 11.35 -1.86 3.03
CA TYR A 401 10.07 -2.12 2.37
C TYR A 401 9.34 -0.82 2.13
N LEU A 402 9.12 -0.46 0.86
CA LEU A 402 8.43 0.74 0.42
C LEU A 402 7.05 0.40 -0.15
N PRO A 403 5.94 0.77 0.51
CA PRO A 403 4.61 0.39 0.07
C PRO A 403 4.00 1.28 -1.02
N GLU A 404 4.52 2.50 -1.25
CA GLU A 404 4.00 3.48 -2.22
C GLU A 404 4.48 3.24 -3.65
N ALA A 405 5.41 2.32 -3.84
CA ALA A 405 5.76 1.76 -5.13
C ALA A 405 5.38 0.28 -5.13
N SER A 406 5.08 -0.27 -6.28
CA SER A 406 4.62 -1.67 -6.37
C SER A 406 5.00 -2.33 -7.68
N VAL A 407 5.02 -3.66 -7.65
CA VAL A 407 5.18 -4.48 -8.86
C VAL A 407 3.97 -5.39 -8.99
N MET A 408 3.31 -5.35 -10.14
CA MET A 408 2.19 -6.24 -10.44
C MET A 408 2.71 -7.55 -11.02
N ILE A 409 2.42 -8.66 -10.35
CA ILE A 409 2.81 -10.01 -10.76
C ILE A 409 1.55 -10.85 -10.94
N PRO A 410 1.27 -11.38 -12.15
CA PRO A 410 0.13 -12.23 -12.38
C PRO A 410 0.11 -13.43 -11.42
N PRO A 411 -0.97 -13.68 -10.68
CA PRO A 411 -1.06 -14.82 -9.80
C PRO A 411 -1.18 -16.11 -10.61
N ALA A 412 -0.55 -17.19 -10.13
CA ALA A 412 -0.81 -18.51 -10.67
C ALA A 412 -2.28 -18.88 -10.44
N PRO A 413 -3.02 -19.38 -11.48
CA PRO A 413 -4.41 -19.79 -11.31
C PRO A 413 -4.54 -20.83 -10.17
N LEU A 414 -5.60 -20.66 -9.35
CA LEU A 414 -5.84 -21.55 -8.21
C LEU A 414 -5.93 -23.02 -8.66
N PHE A 415 -5.59 -23.91 -7.76
CA PHE A 415 -5.36 -25.34 -7.87
C PHE A 415 -3.97 -25.66 -8.43
N LEU A 416 -3.82 -26.41 -9.52
CA LEU A 416 -2.56 -27.05 -9.88
C LEU A 416 -1.35 -26.10 -9.93
N ALA A 417 -1.46 -25.00 -10.65
CA ALA A 417 -0.36 -24.03 -10.80
C ALA A 417 -0.05 -23.31 -9.47
N HIS A 418 -1.10 -22.89 -8.75
CA HIS A 418 -0.96 -22.26 -7.45
C HIS A 418 -0.34 -23.22 -6.41
N LEU A 419 -0.86 -24.45 -6.32
CA LEU A 419 -0.38 -25.43 -5.35
C LEU A 419 1.07 -25.88 -5.64
N ARG A 420 1.49 -25.98 -6.90
CA ARG A 420 2.90 -26.20 -7.25
C ARG A 420 3.81 -25.08 -6.73
N ARG A 421 3.38 -23.81 -6.91
CA ARG A 421 4.12 -22.66 -6.38
C ARG A 421 4.18 -22.66 -4.85
N ILE A 422 3.08 -23.01 -4.20
CA ILE A 422 3.02 -23.14 -2.72
C ILE A 422 3.90 -24.29 -2.24
N SER A 423 3.93 -25.41 -2.96
CA SER A 423 4.79 -26.55 -2.63
C SER A 423 6.28 -26.20 -2.71
N SER A 424 6.71 -25.57 -3.79
CA SER A 424 8.10 -25.09 -3.93
C SER A 424 8.46 -24.11 -2.81
N TYR A 425 7.59 -23.12 -2.56
CA TYR A 425 7.79 -22.14 -1.50
C TYR A 425 7.86 -22.78 -0.11
N GLY A 426 6.93 -23.70 0.22
CA GLY A 426 6.91 -24.42 1.50
C GLY A 426 8.21 -25.22 1.71
N HIS A 427 8.65 -25.95 0.68
CA HIS A 427 9.88 -26.74 0.73
C HIS A 427 11.11 -25.88 1.01
N THR A 428 11.30 -24.80 0.26
CA THR A 428 12.41 -23.84 0.48
C THR A 428 12.37 -23.26 1.90
N ARG A 429 11.18 -22.88 2.39
CA ARG A 429 11.03 -22.37 3.76
C ARG A 429 11.35 -23.42 4.82
N GLY A 430 11.05 -24.69 4.59
CA GLY A 430 11.43 -25.81 5.46
C GLY A 430 12.95 -25.95 5.58
N ILE A 431 13.67 -25.95 4.48
CA ILE A 431 15.15 -25.97 4.43
C ILE A 431 15.71 -24.76 5.20
N LEU A 432 15.17 -23.56 4.94
CA LEU A 432 15.64 -22.34 5.57
C LEU A 432 15.50 -22.38 7.10
N VAL A 433 14.33 -22.80 7.59
CA VAL A 433 14.09 -22.92 9.05
C VAL A 433 15.01 -23.96 9.69
N ARG A 434 15.29 -25.05 9.00
CA ARG A 434 16.27 -26.03 9.48
C ARG A 434 17.68 -25.45 9.61
N ARG A 435 18.10 -24.62 8.65
CA ARG A 435 19.44 -24.01 8.65
C ARG A 435 19.61 -22.89 9.68
N ARG A 436 18.56 -22.12 9.93
CA ARG A 436 18.63 -20.85 10.69
C ARG A 436 17.77 -20.80 11.94
N GLY A 437 16.96 -21.81 12.17
CA GLY A 437 16.01 -21.84 13.29
C GLY A 437 14.72 -21.06 13.04
N LEU A 438 13.82 -21.12 14.01
CA LEU A 438 12.55 -20.40 14.00
C LEU A 438 12.73 -18.96 14.46
N SER A 439 12.04 -18.04 13.81
CA SER A 439 11.93 -16.63 14.20
C SER A 439 10.46 -16.24 14.36
N ALA A 440 10.21 -15.05 14.93
CA ALA A 440 8.85 -14.51 15.05
C ALA A 440 8.13 -14.35 13.69
N ALA A 441 8.89 -14.23 12.58
CA ALA A 441 8.33 -14.20 11.24
C ALA A 441 7.64 -15.53 10.85
N HIS A 442 7.94 -16.62 11.53
CA HIS A 442 7.38 -17.96 11.27
C HIS A 442 6.13 -18.29 12.09
N ALA A 443 5.57 -17.34 12.86
CA ALA A 443 4.39 -17.61 13.71
C ALA A 443 3.19 -18.18 12.92
N SER A 444 2.93 -17.65 11.73
CA SER A 444 1.86 -18.18 10.85
C SER A 444 2.18 -19.58 10.31
N THR A 445 3.44 -19.87 10.02
CA THR A 445 3.93 -21.19 9.61
C THR A 445 3.69 -22.22 10.71
N ILE A 446 4.03 -21.87 11.96
CA ILE A 446 3.81 -22.75 13.13
C ILE A 446 2.31 -23.06 13.30
N ALA A 447 1.44 -22.05 13.15
CA ALA A 447 -0.01 -22.25 13.24
C ALA A 447 -0.53 -23.23 12.16
N VAL A 448 -0.06 -23.10 10.91
CA VAL A 448 -0.46 -24.00 9.81
C VAL A 448 0.07 -25.42 10.04
N ILE A 449 1.31 -25.58 10.50
CA ILE A 449 1.88 -26.89 10.82
C ILE A 449 1.13 -27.51 12.03
N GLY A 450 0.84 -26.71 13.06
CA GLY A 450 0.06 -27.16 14.22
C GLY A 450 -1.32 -27.68 13.82
N LEU A 451 -2.01 -26.97 12.91
CA LEU A 451 -3.28 -27.42 12.34
C LEU A 451 -3.13 -28.74 11.55
N PHE A 452 -2.04 -28.90 10.81
CA PHE A 452 -1.75 -30.12 10.07
C PHE A 452 -1.49 -31.31 11.03
N VAL A 453 -0.70 -31.12 12.08
CA VAL A 453 -0.48 -32.11 13.14
C VAL A 453 -1.80 -32.44 13.85
N TRP A 454 -2.63 -31.43 14.14
CA TRP A 454 -3.96 -31.64 14.70
C TRP A 454 -4.86 -32.46 13.77
N ALA A 455 -4.80 -32.26 12.46
CA ALA A 455 -5.55 -33.05 11.49
C ALA A 455 -5.12 -34.53 11.49
N LEU A 456 -3.81 -34.80 11.70
CA LEU A 456 -3.28 -36.16 11.72
C LEU A 456 -3.47 -36.91 13.04
N LEU A 457 -3.35 -36.22 14.14
CA LEU A 457 -3.30 -36.85 15.49
C LEU A 457 -4.41 -36.43 16.41
N GLY A 458 -5.07 -35.30 16.18
CA GLY A 458 -6.10 -34.75 17.10
C GLY A 458 -7.32 -35.66 17.26
N TRP A 459 -7.63 -36.48 16.25
CA TRP A 459 -8.72 -37.46 16.34
C TRP A 459 -8.50 -38.52 17.46
N LEU A 460 -7.25 -38.73 17.89
CA LEU A 460 -6.96 -39.62 19.03
C LEU A 460 -7.62 -39.14 20.32
N LEU A 461 -7.94 -37.85 20.43
CA LEU A 461 -8.68 -37.32 21.58
C LEU A 461 -10.09 -37.88 21.69
N ILE A 462 -10.67 -38.38 20.60
CA ILE A 462 -12.00 -39.03 20.62
C ILE A 462 -11.97 -40.26 21.52
N LEU A 463 -10.82 -40.92 21.65
CA LEU A 463 -10.63 -42.06 22.54
C LEU A 463 -10.75 -41.68 24.05
N ALA A 464 -10.62 -40.39 24.37
CA ALA A 464 -10.82 -39.87 25.73
C ALA A 464 -12.29 -39.57 26.06
N GLY A 465 -13.23 -39.96 25.19
CA GLY A 465 -14.68 -39.80 25.41
C GLY A 465 -15.25 -38.48 24.84
N PRO A 466 -16.47 -38.09 25.26
CA PRO A 466 -17.20 -36.97 24.70
C PRO A 466 -16.43 -35.62 24.74
N ALA A 467 -15.77 -35.33 25.85
CA ALA A 467 -14.97 -34.10 25.99
C ALA A 467 -13.81 -34.02 24.97
N GLY A 468 -13.21 -35.17 24.63
CA GLY A 468 -12.19 -35.25 23.61
C GLY A 468 -12.76 -35.00 22.20
N LEU A 469 -13.95 -35.52 21.91
CA LEU A 469 -14.68 -35.25 20.68
C LEU A 469 -15.01 -33.75 20.55
N ASP A 470 -15.54 -33.15 21.62
CA ASP A 470 -15.87 -31.71 21.63
C ASP A 470 -14.65 -30.84 21.38
N ALA A 471 -13.51 -31.14 21.99
CA ALA A 471 -12.26 -30.44 21.80
C ALA A 471 -11.75 -30.55 20.33
N TRP A 472 -11.84 -31.75 19.75
CA TRP A 472 -11.47 -31.99 18.37
C TRP A 472 -12.36 -31.23 17.38
N LEU A 473 -13.68 -31.28 17.60
CA LEU A 473 -14.65 -30.54 16.76
C LEU A 473 -14.49 -29.02 16.89
N ALA A 474 -14.25 -28.50 18.10
CA ALA A 474 -14.10 -27.07 18.34
C ALA A 474 -13.00 -26.45 17.49
N VAL A 475 -11.84 -27.11 17.34
CA VAL A 475 -10.74 -26.62 16.48
C VAL A 475 -11.15 -26.61 15.02
N TRP A 476 -11.84 -27.64 14.53
CA TRP A 476 -12.34 -27.69 13.15
C TRP A 476 -13.41 -26.64 12.88
N ILE A 477 -14.36 -26.45 13.79
CA ILE A 477 -15.38 -25.41 13.68
C ILE A 477 -14.72 -24.03 13.62
N ALA A 478 -13.77 -23.74 14.51
CA ALA A 478 -13.03 -22.49 14.52
C ALA A 478 -12.28 -22.27 13.19
N TYR A 479 -11.57 -23.28 12.72
CA TYR A 479 -10.84 -23.20 11.45
C TYR A 479 -11.78 -22.99 10.25
N LEU A 480 -12.85 -23.76 10.13
CA LEU A 480 -13.80 -23.64 9.02
C LEU A 480 -14.54 -22.29 9.07
N THR A 481 -14.82 -21.76 10.26
CA THR A 481 -15.36 -20.41 10.42
C THR A 481 -14.40 -19.36 9.84
N VAL A 482 -13.11 -19.46 10.16
CA VAL A 482 -12.09 -18.55 9.60
C VAL A 482 -11.98 -18.68 8.09
N VAL A 483 -12.05 -19.90 7.54
CA VAL A 483 -12.07 -20.16 6.10
C VAL A 483 -13.32 -19.54 5.44
N ALA A 484 -14.49 -19.73 6.04
CA ALA A 484 -15.75 -19.16 5.55
C ALA A 484 -15.72 -17.63 5.54
N VAL A 485 -15.22 -17.03 6.61
CA VAL A 485 -15.03 -15.57 6.69
C VAL A 485 -14.09 -15.08 5.59
N ALA A 486 -12.94 -15.73 5.39
CA ALA A 486 -12.02 -15.39 4.32
C ALA A 486 -12.65 -15.52 2.92
N ALA A 487 -13.46 -16.57 2.70
CA ALA A 487 -14.20 -16.80 1.47
C ALA A 487 -15.26 -15.71 1.19
N VAL A 488 -16.01 -15.30 2.21
CA VAL A 488 -16.99 -14.21 2.10
C VAL A 488 -16.28 -12.90 1.75
N PHE A 489 -15.21 -12.56 2.44
CA PHE A 489 -14.44 -11.34 2.13
C PHE A 489 -13.84 -11.40 0.71
N GLY A 490 -13.34 -12.56 0.27
CA GLY A 490 -12.85 -12.75 -1.10
C GLY A 490 -13.96 -12.56 -2.14
N GLY A 491 -15.13 -13.13 -1.90
CA GLY A 491 -16.30 -12.99 -2.75
C GLY A 491 -16.81 -11.55 -2.85
N LEU A 492 -16.95 -10.88 -1.70
CA LEU A 492 -17.38 -9.48 -1.63
C LEU A 492 -16.38 -8.53 -2.33
N ARG A 493 -15.11 -8.76 -2.14
CA ARG A 493 -14.05 -7.94 -2.74
C ARG A 493 -14.08 -7.91 -4.27
N PHE A 494 -14.34 -9.05 -4.89
CA PHE A 494 -14.38 -9.20 -6.34
C PHE A 494 -15.80 -9.20 -6.90
N TYR A 495 -16.82 -8.92 -6.07
CA TYR A 495 -18.23 -9.00 -6.41
C TYR A 495 -18.60 -10.32 -7.13
N SER A 496 -18.04 -11.46 -6.68
CA SER A 496 -18.16 -12.75 -7.33
C SER A 496 -18.31 -13.89 -6.32
N PHE A 497 -19.47 -14.54 -6.35
CA PHE A 497 -19.72 -15.73 -5.56
C PHE A 497 -18.73 -16.87 -5.91
N ARG A 498 -18.38 -17.02 -7.20
CA ARG A 498 -17.39 -18.02 -7.65
C ARG A 498 -16.02 -17.82 -7.01
N VAL A 499 -15.58 -16.57 -6.84
CA VAL A 499 -14.31 -16.26 -6.16
C VAL A 499 -14.38 -16.68 -4.70
N GLY A 500 -15.50 -16.40 -4.01
CA GLY A 500 -15.72 -16.85 -2.64
C GLY A 500 -15.64 -18.37 -2.51
N LEU A 501 -16.35 -19.10 -3.38
CA LEU A 501 -16.35 -20.56 -3.40
C LEU A 501 -14.95 -21.14 -3.66
N PHE A 502 -14.22 -20.61 -4.65
CA PHE A 502 -12.85 -21.04 -4.92
C PHE A 502 -11.89 -20.69 -3.76
N THR A 503 -12.07 -19.55 -3.09
CA THR A 503 -11.28 -19.20 -1.90
C THR A 503 -11.56 -20.20 -0.76
N CYS A 504 -12.83 -20.58 -0.56
CA CYS A 504 -13.25 -21.55 0.46
C CYS A 504 -12.57 -22.92 0.27
N ALA A 505 -12.57 -23.43 -0.97
CA ALA A 505 -11.92 -24.71 -1.28
C ALA A 505 -10.40 -24.61 -1.35
N GLY A 506 -9.88 -23.52 -1.89
CA GLY A 506 -8.44 -23.34 -2.16
C GLY A 506 -7.62 -23.07 -0.90
N LEU A 507 -8.17 -22.39 0.10
CA LEU A 507 -7.42 -22.03 1.30
C LEU A 507 -7.00 -23.26 2.12
N PRO A 508 -7.87 -24.25 2.42
CA PRO A 508 -7.46 -25.49 3.09
C PRO A 508 -6.43 -26.29 2.30
N LEU A 509 -6.58 -26.37 0.97
CA LEU A 509 -5.60 -27.04 0.10
C LEU A 509 -4.25 -26.33 0.14
N THR A 510 -4.25 -25.00 0.12
CA THR A 510 -3.02 -24.19 0.24
C THR A 510 -2.29 -24.50 1.56
N HIS A 511 -3.02 -24.55 2.68
CA HIS A 511 -2.44 -24.88 3.99
C HIS A 511 -1.90 -26.31 4.04
N ALA A 512 -2.65 -27.28 3.55
CA ALA A 512 -2.22 -28.69 3.55
C ALA A 512 -0.95 -28.89 2.71
N VAL A 513 -0.93 -28.38 1.46
CA VAL A 513 0.23 -28.48 0.58
C VAL A 513 1.44 -27.75 1.17
N TYR A 514 1.23 -26.55 1.75
CA TYR A 514 2.31 -25.82 2.41
C TYR A 514 2.89 -26.60 3.58
N ALA A 515 2.07 -27.16 4.48
CA ALA A 515 2.52 -27.93 5.64
C ALA A 515 3.33 -29.16 5.24
N VAL A 516 2.80 -29.96 4.31
CA VAL A 516 3.49 -31.17 3.81
C VAL A 516 4.83 -30.81 3.17
N SER A 517 4.85 -29.80 2.31
CA SER A 517 6.07 -29.38 1.62
C SER A 517 7.09 -28.75 2.57
N PHE A 518 6.65 -28.00 3.57
CA PHE A 518 7.51 -27.46 4.61
C PHE A 518 8.17 -28.57 5.43
N VAL A 519 7.40 -29.56 5.88
CA VAL A 519 7.93 -30.71 6.63
C VAL A 519 8.92 -31.49 5.75
N SER A 520 8.58 -31.72 4.49
CA SER A 520 9.50 -32.36 3.51
C SER A 520 10.81 -31.58 3.37
N GLY A 521 10.76 -30.25 3.21
CA GLY A 521 11.96 -29.41 3.13
C GLY A 521 12.76 -29.40 4.44
N PHE A 522 12.08 -29.37 5.59
CA PHE A 522 12.73 -29.44 6.90
C PHE A 522 13.42 -30.79 7.14
N ALA A 523 12.80 -31.88 6.68
CA ALA A 523 13.35 -33.23 6.80
C ALA A 523 14.42 -33.55 5.77
N SER A 524 14.45 -32.83 4.62
CA SER A 524 15.42 -33.10 3.57
C SER A 524 16.84 -32.89 4.11
N SER A 525 17.69 -33.88 3.94
CA SER A 525 19.13 -33.72 4.13
C SER A 525 19.63 -32.74 3.07
N ALA A 526 19.70 -31.45 3.45
CA ALA A 526 20.33 -30.48 2.56
C ALA A 526 21.72 -30.99 2.25
N GLY A 527 21.97 -31.33 1.01
CA GLY A 527 23.33 -31.63 0.54
C GLY A 527 24.25 -30.53 1.05
N ARG A 528 25.33 -30.92 1.63
CA ARG A 528 26.44 -30.09 2.14
C ARG A 528 26.99 -29.25 1.03
#